data_0169d5146112b0b5194ff906b7f733cc
#
_entry.id   0169d5146112b0b5194ff906b7f733cc
#
_cell.length_a   1.000
_cell.length_b   1.000
_cell.length_c   1.000
_cell.angle_alpha   90.00
_cell.angle_beta   90.00
_cell.angle_gamma   90.00
#
_symmetry.space_group_name_H-M   'P 1'
#
loop_
_entity.id
_entity.type
_entity.pdbx_description
1 polymer ?
#
loop_
_entity_poly.entity_id
_entity_poly.type
_entity_poly.pdbx_seq_one_letter_code
_entity_poly.pdbx_strand_id
1 'polypeptide(L)'
;MAERIFSAARKPDWITFTSSSTVTHFVGLAGAAALAGVRVASIGPVTSETARRHGIDVTVEAGSFTLDGLVAAILRAEGVS
;
A
#
# COMPACT_ATOMS: atom_id res chain seq x y z
N MET A 1 5.69 -1.15 -12.60
CA MET A 1 5.58 -2.35 -11.74
C MET A 1 4.16 -2.61 -11.29
N ALA A 2 3.50 -1.62 -10.69
CA ALA A 2 2.13 -1.81 -10.23
C ALA A 2 1.18 -2.19 -11.35
N GLU A 3 1.33 -1.60 -12.51
CA GLU A 3 0.44 -1.90 -13.63
C GLU A 3 0.56 -3.34 -14.09
N ARG A 4 1.73 -3.95 -13.96
CA ARG A 4 1.90 -5.35 -14.35
C ARG A 4 1.15 -6.27 -13.40
N ILE A 5 1.13 -5.92 -12.12
CA ILE A 5 0.43 -6.70 -11.12
C ILE A 5 -1.06 -6.66 -11.37
N PHE A 6 -1.58 -5.46 -11.66
CA PHE A 6 -3.02 -5.28 -11.83
C PHE A 6 -3.52 -5.65 -13.23
N SER A 7 -2.62 -5.91 -14.17
CA SER A 7 -3.04 -6.40 -15.48
C SER A 7 -3.35 -7.88 -15.48
N ALA A 8 -2.95 -8.59 -14.41
CA ALA A 8 -3.26 -10.00 -14.28
C ALA A 8 -4.74 -10.20 -13.95
N ALA A 9 -5.23 -11.41 -14.11
CA ALA A 9 -6.62 -11.71 -13.81
C ALA A 9 -6.93 -11.58 -12.32
N ARG A 10 -5.94 -11.61 -11.46
CA ARG A 10 -6.15 -11.50 -10.02
C ARG A 10 -5.29 -10.38 -9.44
N LYS A 11 -5.74 -9.85 -8.31
CA LYS A 11 -5.04 -8.77 -7.61
C LYS A 11 -3.93 -9.34 -6.74
N PRO A 12 -2.90 -8.52 -6.41
CA PRO A 12 -1.87 -8.93 -5.46
C PRO A 12 -2.46 -9.01 -4.05
N ASP A 13 -1.75 -9.70 -3.15
CA ASP A 13 -2.16 -9.74 -1.74
C ASP A 13 -1.86 -8.42 -1.05
N TRP A 14 -0.77 -7.77 -1.42
CA TRP A 14 -0.32 -6.53 -0.81
C TRP A 14 0.09 -5.51 -1.86
N ILE A 15 -0.10 -4.24 -1.53
CA ILE A 15 0.53 -3.15 -2.26
C ILE A 15 1.23 -2.26 -1.23
N THR A 16 2.38 -1.72 -1.61
CA THR A 16 3.15 -0.85 -0.74
C THR A 16 3.20 0.55 -1.33
N PHE A 17 3.02 1.55 -0.46
CA PHE A 17 3.16 2.94 -0.85
C PHE A 17 4.33 3.54 -0.07
N THR A 18 5.32 4.04 -0.80
CA THR A 18 6.54 4.59 -0.20
C THR A 18 6.57 6.11 -0.22
N SER A 19 5.54 6.75 -0.75
CA SER A 19 5.42 8.20 -0.74
C SER A 19 3.99 8.60 -1.05
N SER A 20 3.63 9.83 -0.68
CA SER A 20 2.31 10.36 -1.02
C SER A 20 2.12 10.47 -2.53
N SER A 21 3.18 10.80 -3.25
CA SER A 21 3.13 10.87 -4.72
C SER A 21 2.76 9.52 -5.32
N THR A 22 3.29 8.43 -4.75
CA THR A 22 2.98 7.09 -5.22
C THR A 22 1.49 6.80 -5.08
N VAL A 23 0.90 7.20 -3.94
CA VAL A 23 -0.54 7.02 -3.71
C VAL A 23 -1.34 7.77 -4.76
N THR A 24 -1.05 9.05 -4.93
CA THR A 24 -1.78 9.91 -5.85
C THR A 24 -1.68 9.38 -7.28
N HIS A 25 -0.48 8.96 -7.66
CA HIS A 25 -0.24 8.42 -8.99
C HIS A 25 -1.04 7.14 -9.24
N PHE A 26 -1.03 6.25 -8.24
CA PHE A 26 -1.78 4.99 -8.35
C PHE A 26 -3.28 5.26 -8.52
N VAL A 27 -3.83 6.17 -7.72
CA VAL A 27 -5.26 6.49 -7.78
C VAL A 27 -5.60 7.07 -9.16
N GLY A 28 -4.71 7.88 -9.70
CA GLY A 28 -4.91 8.46 -11.03
C GLY A 28 -4.91 7.43 -12.15
N LEU A 29 -4.14 6.35 -11.98
CA LEU A 29 -4.04 5.31 -13.00
C LEU A 29 -5.10 4.23 -12.86
N ALA A 30 -5.37 3.78 -11.64
CA ALA A 30 -6.19 2.60 -11.43
C ALA A 30 -7.43 2.87 -10.59
N GLY A 31 -7.46 3.97 -9.84
CA GLY A 31 -8.54 4.28 -8.93
C GLY A 31 -8.44 3.53 -7.61
N ALA A 32 -9.01 4.12 -6.56
CA ALA A 32 -8.96 3.51 -5.23
C ALA A 32 -9.72 2.19 -5.17
N ALA A 33 -10.77 2.05 -5.99
CA ALA A 33 -11.58 0.83 -6.00
C ALA A 33 -10.78 -0.40 -6.44
N ALA A 34 -9.67 -0.20 -7.18
CA ALA A 34 -8.83 -1.30 -7.60
C ALA A 34 -8.19 -2.02 -6.41
N LEU A 35 -8.16 -1.39 -5.24
CA LEU A 35 -7.55 -1.96 -4.04
C LEU A 35 -8.55 -2.69 -3.15
N ALA A 36 -9.79 -2.86 -3.58
CA ALA A 36 -10.76 -3.64 -2.80
C ALA A 36 -10.23 -5.05 -2.61
N GLY A 37 -10.10 -5.49 -1.35
CA GLY A 37 -9.58 -6.80 -1.02
C GLY A 37 -8.05 -6.90 -1.01
N VAL A 38 -7.36 -5.83 -1.32
CA VAL A 38 -5.90 -5.79 -1.30
C VAL A 38 -5.44 -5.14 0.00
N ARG A 39 -4.46 -5.73 0.68
CA ARG A 39 -3.89 -5.13 1.88
C ARG A 39 -2.90 -4.05 1.50
N VAL A 40 -2.87 -2.99 2.27
CA VAL A 40 -2.06 -1.81 1.97
C VAL A 40 -1.06 -1.57 3.09
N ALA A 41 0.19 -1.45 2.72
CA ALA A 41 1.26 -1.10 3.64
C ALA A 41 1.80 0.28 3.28
N SER A 42 1.88 1.16 4.27
CA SER A 42 2.36 2.52 4.10
C SER A 42 3.67 2.71 4.83
N ILE A 43 4.57 3.49 4.24
CA ILE A 43 5.90 3.72 4.83
C ILE A 43 5.84 4.70 6.01
N GLY A 44 4.79 5.50 6.12
CA GLY A 44 4.71 6.46 7.23
C GLY A 44 3.38 7.19 7.27
N PRO A 45 3.21 8.06 8.30
CA PRO A 45 1.91 8.70 8.54
C PRO A 45 1.46 9.65 7.44
N VAL A 46 2.39 10.35 6.77
CA VAL A 46 2.00 11.26 5.69
C VAL A 46 1.45 10.48 4.51
N THR A 47 2.10 9.39 4.15
CA THR A 47 1.64 8.52 3.08
C THR A 47 0.30 7.89 3.44
N SER A 48 0.15 7.45 4.70
CA SER A 48 -1.11 6.88 5.18
C SER A 48 -2.26 7.88 5.08
N GLU A 49 -2.00 9.13 5.46
CA GLU A 49 -3.04 10.15 5.40
C GLU A 49 -3.48 10.42 3.97
N THR A 50 -2.53 10.49 3.05
CA THR A 50 -2.84 10.67 1.64
C THR A 50 -3.69 9.52 1.13
N ALA A 51 -3.35 8.28 1.50
CA ALA A 51 -4.12 7.12 1.10
C ALA A 51 -5.56 7.23 1.61
N ARG A 52 -5.74 7.60 2.86
CA ARG A 52 -7.08 7.73 3.45
C ARG A 52 -7.90 8.81 2.76
N ARG A 53 -7.27 9.91 2.36
CA ARG A 53 -7.95 10.97 1.63
C ARG A 53 -8.50 10.48 0.29
N HIS A 54 -7.88 9.49 -0.28
CA HIS A 54 -8.32 8.89 -1.54
C HIS A 54 -9.25 7.69 -1.33
N GLY A 55 -9.66 7.44 -0.08
CA GLY A 55 -10.57 6.34 0.22
C GLY A 55 -9.90 4.99 0.34
N ILE A 56 -8.59 4.97 0.51
CA ILE A 56 -7.82 3.72 0.66
C ILE A 56 -7.62 3.44 2.14
N ASP A 57 -8.01 2.23 2.58
CA ASP A 57 -7.74 1.79 3.94
C ASP A 57 -6.31 1.29 4.04
N VAL A 58 -5.57 1.82 5.01
CA VAL A 58 -4.20 1.40 5.25
C VAL A 58 -4.22 0.25 6.26
N THR A 59 -3.72 -0.91 5.84
CA THR A 59 -3.71 -2.10 6.68
C THR A 59 -2.62 -2.00 7.76
N VAL A 60 -1.41 -1.62 7.34
CA VAL A 60 -0.29 -1.44 8.26
C VAL A 60 0.53 -0.22 7.86
N GLU A 61 1.21 0.35 8.84
CA GLU A 61 2.12 1.45 8.62
C GLU A 61 3.46 1.08 9.24
N ALA A 62 4.56 1.35 8.55
CA ALA A 62 5.89 1.01 9.03
C ALA A 62 6.18 1.75 10.34
N GLY A 63 6.88 1.08 11.25
CA GLY A 63 7.28 1.69 12.51
C GLY A 63 8.43 2.69 12.35
N SER A 64 9.19 2.56 11.27
CA SER A 64 10.22 3.52 10.92
C SER A 64 10.10 3.83 9.44
N PHE A 65 10.52 5.03 9.05
CA PHE A 65 10.35 5.50 7.68
C PHE A 65 11.43 4.93 6.78
N THR A 66 11.46 3.59 6.68
CA THR A 66 12.46 2.85 5.91
C THR A 66 11.81 1.65 5.25
N LEU A 67 12.46 1.13 4.21
CA LEU A 67 11.97 -0.09 3.57
C LEU A 67 12.02 -1.27 4.52
N ASP A 68 13.04 -1.35 5.37
CA ASP A 68 13.12 -2.42 6.37
C ASP A 68 11.94 -2.36 7.32
N GLY A 69 11.55 -1.15 7.75
CA GLY A 69 10.39 -0.97 8.61
C GLY A 69 9.11 -1.40 7.91
N LEU A 70 9.01 -1.11 6.62
CA LEU A 70 7.83 -1.48 5.83
C LEU A 70 7.72 -3.01 5.71
N VAL A 71 8.83 -3.68 5.38
CA VAL A 71 8.86 -5.14 5.29
C VAL A 71 8.50 -5.76 6.64
N ALA A 72 9.06 -5.24 7.73
CA ALA A 72 8.77 -5.74 9.06
C ALA A 72 7.28 -5.62 9.40
N ALA A 73 6.65 -4.50 9.01
CA ALA A 73 5.23 -4.30 9.27
C ALA A 73 4.39 -5.34 8.53
N ILE A 74 4.73 -5.62 7.27
CA ILE A 74 4.01 -6.62 6.48
C ILE A 74 4.17 -8.01 7.10
N LEU A 75 5.38 -8.35 7.49
CA LEU A 75 5.64 -9.67 8.08
C LEU A 75 4.87 -9.85 9.38
N ARG A 76 4.80 -8.81 10.22
CA ARG A 76 4.01 -8.89 11.45
C ARG A 76 2.53 -9.08 11.14
N ALA A 77 2.03 -8.40 10.14
CA ALA A 77 0.62 -8.52 9.76
C ALA A 77 0.30 -9.91 9.24
N GLU A 78 1.27 -10.57 8.60
CA GLU A 78 1.09 -11.93 8.10
C GLU A 78 1.28 -13.00 9.17
N GLY A 79 1.67 -12.57 10.38
CA GLY A 79 1.89 -13.51 11.46
C GLY A 79 3.26 -14.18 11.44
N VAL A 80 4.18 -13.63 10.66
CA VAL A 80 5.56 -14.12 10.59
C VAL A 80 6.39 -13.33 11.58
N SER A 81 7.06 -13.97 12.49
CA SER A 81 7.87 -13.29 13.49
C SER A 81 9.35 -13.41 13.20
#